data_a59ec00231fc093cc5ccc89f03f67fcc
#
_entry.id   a59ec00231fc093cc5ccc89f03f67fcc
#
_cell.length_a   1.000
_cell.length_b   1.000
_cell.length_c   1.000
_cell.angle_alpha   90.00
_cell.angle_beta   90.00
_cell.angle_gamma   90.00
#
_symmetry.space_group_name_H-M   'P 1'
#
loop_
_entity.id
_entity.type
_entity.pdbx_description
1 polymer ?
#
loop_
_entity_poly.entity_id
_entity_poly.type
_entity_poly.pdbx_seq_one_letter_code
_entity_poly.pdbx_strand_id
1 'polypeptide(L)'
;MKKKLLIEFIIVLAIVLGAGYFAFVQKTSLGLDLKGGVYVVLQAKPEAGKTITPQDMKNLVEIFDRRINGLGVSEPRVSISGADRVIIELPGIKDTEEAVKLIGKTALLEFQLVGKDGKLTKTGLSGTDLVKAEVSRSQIGAPEIAFELSTEGAKKFAKLTRENIGKQVAITLDGEVQTSPTIQTEIAGGKGVITGSYTDDEAKKMATLLNAGALPIKADILETRAVGATLGSESIAQSFKAAKLAMIMIVVFMVVLYRLPGIIAGVALSIFVVVVLGTLNYFGTVLTMPGIAALILSMGVAVDANVIIFERVKEELRNGKALVKAIESGFGKAFSAIFDGNVTSIIISAVLFQFGTGSIKGFAVTLIIGVLASMFTAITVTRLLLKIVVVNFKVTNIKLFGVKEVK
;
A
#
# COMPACT_ATOMS: atom_id res chain seq x y z
N MET A 1 -25.99 -22.78 -30.91
CA MET A 1 -25.80 -22.90 -29.45
C MET A 1 -24.37 -23.29 -29.08
N LYS A 2 -23.77 -24.36 -29.64
CA LYS A 2 -22.39 -24.79 -29.29
C LYS A 2 -21.29 -23.75 -29.59
N LYS A 3 -21.33 -23.04 -30.75
CA LYS A 3 -20.30 -22.00 -31.08
C LYS A 3 -20.30 -20.83 -30.09
N LYS A 4 -21.48 -20.32 -29.68
CA LYS A 4 -21.57 -19.21 -28.70
C LYS A 4 -21.03 -19.63 -27.34
N LEU A 5 -21.37 -20.83 -26.87
CA LEU A 5 -20.87 -21.41 -25.62
C LEU A 5 -19.34 -21.58 -25.63
N LEU A 6 -18.78 -21.99 -26.79
CA LEU A 6 -17.33 -22.11 -26.96
C LEU A 6 -16.62 -20.75 -26.86
N ILE A 7 -17.19 -19.72 -27.48
CA ILE A 7 -16.63 -18.38 -27.42
C ILE A 7 -16.66 -17.82 -25.96
N GLU A 8 -17.81 -17.98 -25.27
CA GLU A 8 -17.95 -17.61 -23.87
C GLU A 8 -16.91 -18.33 -22.99
N PHE A 9 -16.71 -19.64 -23.24
CA PHE A 9 -15.71 -20.45 -22.53
C PHE A 9 -14.28 -19.94 -22.76
N ILE A 10 -13.91 -19.65 -24.01
CA ILE A 10 -12.56 -19.15 -24.34
C ILE A 10 -12.30 -17.80 -23.67
N ILE A 11 -13.28 -16.89 -23.67
CA ILE A 11 -13.15 -15.58 -23.03
C ILE A 11 -12.97 -15.74 -21.50
N VAL A 12 -13.82 -16.55 -20.86
CA VAL A 12 -13.71 -16.79 -19.41
C VAL A 12 -12.37 -17.45 -19.08
N LEU A 13 -11.95 -18.43 -19.86
CA LEU A 13 -10.67 -19.11 -19.67
C LEU A 13 -9.49 -18.12 -19.80
N ALA A 14 -9.52 -17.24 -20.81
CA ALA A 14 -8.48 -16.22 -20.97
C ALA A 14 -8.40 -15.26 -19.78
N ILE A 15 -9.55 -14.83 -19.24
CA ILE A 15 -9.60 -13.97 -18.04
C ILE A 15 -9.03 -14.72 -16.82
N VAL A 16 -9.44 -15.98 -16.62
CA VAL A 16 -8.97 -16.79 -15.48
C VAL A 16 -7.47 -17.10 -15.58
N LEU A 17 -6.97 -17.41 -16.77
CA LEU A 17 -5.54 -17.64 -17.00
C LEU A 17 -4.73 -16.35 -16.80
N GLY A 18 -5.22 -15.22 -17.29
CA GLY A 18 -4.60 -13.91 -17.07
C GLY A 18 -4.55 -13.55 -15.58
N ALA A 19 -5.67 -13.70 -14.86
CA ALA A 19 -5.73 -13.50 -13.42
C ALA A 19 -4.80 -14.49 -12.69
N GLY A 20 -4.77 -15.75 -13.10
CA GLY A 20 -3.88 -16.77 -12.55
C GLY A 20 -2.39 -16.40 -12.71
N TYR A 21 -2.01 -15.88 -13.87
CA TYR A 21 -0.66 -15.39 -14.10
C TYR A 21 -0.27 -14.33 -13.06
N PHE A 22 -1.10 -13.30 -12.88
CA PHE A 22 -0.82 -12.26 -11.88
C PHE A 22 -0.90 -12.77 -10.44
N ALA A 23 -1.78 -13.73 -10.14
CA ALA A 23 -1.92 -14.30 -8.81
C ALA A 23 -0.70 -15.12 -8.36
N PHE A 24 -0.05 -15.86 -9.29
CA PHE A 24 1.01 -16.81 -8.95
C PHE A 24 2.41 -16.37 -9.35
N VAL A 25 2.56 -15.50 -10.36
CA VAL A 25 3.87 -15.04 -10.83
C VAL A 25 4.28 -13.74 -10.15
N GLN A 26 3.34 -12.85 -9.91
CA GLN A 26 3.62 -11.57 -9.28
C GLN A 26 3.52 -11.70 -7.75
N LYS A 27 4.54 -11.18 -7.03
CA LYS A 27 4.54 -11.16 -5.56
C LYS A 27 3.48 -10.18 -5.06
N THR A 28 2.65 -10.62 -4.13
CA THR A 28 1.67 -9.76 -3.47
C THR A 28 2.37 -8.82 -2.51
N SER A 29 2.15 -7.53 -2.67
CA SER A 29 2.61 -6.50 -1.72
C SER A 29 1.83 -6.61 -0.42
N LEU A 30 2.54 -6.75 0.70
CA LEU A 30 1.94 -6.93 2.02
C LEU A 30 2.01 -5.63 2.83
N GLY A 31 0.94 -5.31 3.53
CA GLY A 31 0.87 -4.16 4.42
C GLY A 31 1.74 -4.28 5.66
N LEU A 32 1.85 -3.18 6.38
CA LEU A 32 2.61 -3.07 7.62
C LEU A 32 2.18 -4.10 8.68
N ASP A 33 0.87 -4.33 8.77
CA ASP A 33 0.23 -5.28 9.67
C ASP A 33 0.60 -6.76 9.39
N LEU A 34 1.09 -7.05 8.19
CA LEU A 34 1.52 -8.38 7.75
C LEU A 34 3.03 -8.53 7.63
N LYS A 35 3.75 -7.49 7.19
CA LYS A 35 5.23 -7.50 7.11
C LYS A 35 5.91 -7.16 8.42
N GLY A 36 5.18 -6.54 9.36
CA GLY A 36 5.78 -5.81 10.47
C GLY A 36 6.39 -4.49 10.02
N GLY A 37 6.87 -3.67 10.95
CA GLY A 37 7.50 -2.39 10.67
C GLY A 37 6.96 -1.27 11.55
N VAL A 38 7.02 -0.01 11.10
CA VAL A 38 6.58 1.15 11.87
C VAL A 38 5.55 2.00 11.12
N TYR A 39 4.57 2.47 11.87
CA TYR A 39 3.56 3.45 11.48
C TYR A 39 3.79 4.72 12.30
N VAL A 40 3.96 5.86 11.64
CA VAL A 40 4.20 7.14 12.28
C VAL A 40 3.19 8.14 11.76
N VAL A 41 2.54 8.86 12.68
CA VAL A 41 1.71 10.02 12.37
C VAL A 41 2.44 11.27 12.81
N LEU A 42 2.67 12.18 11.88
CA LEU A 42 3.25 13.50 12.19
C LEU A 42 2.19 14.58 11.97
N GLN A 43 2.23 15.58 12.83
CA GLN A 43 1.43 16.78 12.67
C GLN A 43 2.34 17.94 12.28
N ALA A 44 2.01 18.57 11.17
CA ALA A 44 2.66 19.83 10.77
C ALA A 44 2.25 20.93 11.74
N LYS A 45 3.25 21.72 12.20
CA LYS A 45 3.03 22.89 13.07
C LYS A 45 3.42 24.14 12.31
N PRO A 46 2.47 25.04 12.05
CA PRO A 46 2.79 26.29 11.40
C PRO A 46 3.65 27.18 12.31
N GLU A 47 4.54 27.97 11.71
CA GLU A 47 5.18 29.07 12.42
C GLU A 47 4.15 30.10 12.87
N ALA A 48 4.47 30.85 13.93
CA ALA A 48 3.56 31.86 14.49
C ALA A 48 3.08 32.84 13.39
N GLY A 49 1.75 32.90 13.20
CA GLY A 49 1.10 33.78 12.23
C GLY A 49 1.00 33.25 10.79
N LYS A 50 1.43 32.01 10.53
CA LYS A 50 1.26 31.36 9.21
C LYS A 50 0.21 30.24 9.28
N THR A 51 -0.48 30.01 8.17
CA THR A 51 -1.39 28.87 7.99
C THR A 51 -0.72 27.82 7.11
N ILE A 52 -0.99 26.55 7.39
CA ILE A 52 -0.49 25.43 6.57
C ILE A 52 -1.21 25.44 5.23
N THR A 53 -0.47 25.47 4.14
CA THR A 53 -1.02 25.39 2.79
C THR A 53 -0.98 23.94 2.26
N PRO A 54 -1.85 23.58 1.30
CA PRO A 54 -1.75 22.29 0.63
C PRO A 54 -0.40 22.04 -0.05
N GLN A 55 0.29 23.10 -0.47
CA GLN A 55 1.61 23.00 -1.07
C GLN A 55 2.68 22.66 -0.03
N ASP A 56 2.59 23.22 1.17
CA ASP A 56 3.48 22.89 2.27
C ASP A 56 3.39 21.41 2.64
N MET A 57 2.17 20.87 2.68
CA MET A 57 1.95 19.46 2.94
C MET A 57 2.51 18.55 1.85
N LYS A 58 2.41 18.95 0.58
CA LYS A 58 3.03 18.21 -0.54
C LYS A 58 4.56 18.22 -0.43
N ASN A 59 5.14 19.38 -0.18
CA ASN A 59 6.59 19.52 0.00
C ASN A 59 7.08 18.66 1.18
N LEU A 60 6.31 18.61 2.26
CA LEU A 60 6.59 17.78 3.43
C LEU A 60 6.62 16.28 3.07
N VAL A 61 5.63 15.83 2.31
CA VAL A 61 5.56 14.44 1.82
C VAL A 61 6.77 14.11 0.93
N GLU A 62 7.13 14.99 -0.01
CA GLU A 62 8.28 14.78 -0.90
C GLU A 62 9.61 14.66 -0.13
N ILE A 63 9.77 15.44 0.95
CA ILE A 63 10.98 15.36 1.78
C ILE A 63 10.99 14.05 2.56
N PHE A 64 9.86 13.64 3.14
CA PHE A 64 9.76 12.36 3.82
C PHE A 64 10.01 11.19 2.87
N ASP A 65 9.45 11.22 1.66
CA ASP A 65 9.72 10.18 0.64
C ASP A 65 11.21 10.07 0.32
N ARG A 66 11.91 11.19 0.15
CA ARG A 66 13.37 11.20 -0.09
C ARG A 66 14.15 10.64 1.10
N ARG A 67 13.78 10.99 2.33
CA ARG A 67 14.43 10.46 3.55
C ARG A 67 14.27 8.96 3.68
N ILE A 68 13.05 8.47 3.43
CA ILE A 68 12.69 7.06 3.59
C ILE A 68 13.32 6.20 2.49
N ASN A 69 13.36 6.69 1.25
CA ASN A 69 14.04 6.01 0.16
C ASN A 69 15.54 5.82 0.42
N GLY A 70 16.16 6.78 1.12
CA GLY A 70 17.54 6.67 1.58
C GLY A 70 17.78 5.61 2.66
N LEU A 71 16.73 5.14 3.35
CA LEU A 71 16.81 4.05 4.34
C LEU A 71 16.77 2.64 3.70
N GLY A 72 16.52 2.54 2.39
CA GLY A 72 16.44 1.25 1.70
C GLY A 72 15.22 0.41 2.08
N VAL A 73 14.16 1.05 2.59
CA VAL A 73 12.90 0.38 2.93
C VAL A 73 12.17 -0.03 1.66
N SER A 74 11.70 -1.27 1.61
CA SER A 74 10.88 -1.76 0.48
C SER A 74 9.44 -1.27 0.64
N GLU A 75 8.92 -0.58 -0.38
CA GLU A 75 7.52 -0.15 -0.48
C GLU A 75 7.05 0.77 0.69
N PRO A 76 7.80 1.83 1.03
CA PRO A 76 7.35 2.79 2.02
C PRO A 76 6.12 3.53 1.49
N ARG A 77 5.29 4.04 2.41
CA ARG A 77 4.13 4.85 2.07
C ARG A 77 4.12 6.13 2.87
N VAL A 78 4.01 7.24 2.17
CA VAL A 78 3.79 8.54 2.77
C VAL A 78 2.49 9.11 2.22
N SER A 79 1.60 9.54 3.09
CA SER A 79 0.30 10.07 2.68
C SER A 79 -0.15 11.21 3.58
N ILE A 80 -0.89 12.17 2.99
CA ILE A 80 -1.53 13.25 3.73
C ILE A 80 -2.82 12.72 4.34
N SER A 81 -3.05 13.06 5.61
CA SER A 81 -4.29 12.76 6.33
C SER A 81 -4.88 14.03 6.93
N GLY A 82 -6.06 14.43 6.44
CA GLY A 82 -6.67 15.71 6.82
C GLY A 82 -5.90 16.89 6.26
N ALA A 83 -5.89 18.01 7.00
CA ALA A 83 -5.30 19.28 6.55
C ALA A 83 -3.83 19.46 6.98
N ASP A 84 -3.40 18.78 8.06
CA ASP A 84 -2.16 19.07 8.78
C ASP A 84 -1.36 17.83 9.20
N ARG A 85 -1.75 16.61 8.76
CA ARG A 85 -1.09 15.37 9.18
C ARG A 85 -0.45 14.65 8.01
N VAL A 86 0.69 14.01 8.29
CA VAL A 86 1.35 13.07 7.38
C VAL A 86 1.44 11.72 8.07
N ILE A 87 1.01 10.69 7.36
CA ILE A 87 1.12 9.30 7.77
C ILE A 87 2.27 8.67 7.01
N ILE A 88 3.17 8.02 7.73
CA ILE A 88 4.31 7.30 7.19
C ILE A 88 4.20 5.84 7.62
N GLU A 89 4.21 4.93 6.65
CA GLU A 89 4.22 3.49 6.87
C GLU A 89 5.52 2.91 6.30
N LEU A 90 6.29 2.22 7.13
CA LEU A 90 7.57 1.60 6.76
C LEU A 90 7.51 0.09 7.00
N PRO A 91 6.98 -0.68 6.03
CA PRO A 91 6.91 -2.13 6.15
C PRO A 91 8.29 -2.77 6.12
N GLY A 92 8.50 -3.77 6.97
CA GLY A 92 9.71 -4.60 6.95
C GLY A 92 10.98 -3.93 7.49
N ILE A 93 10.89 -2.74 8.08
CA ILE A 93 12.05 -2.11 8.72
C ILE A 93 12.42 -2.86 10.00
N LYS A 94 13.72 -3.11 10.19
CA LYS A 94 14.23 -3.84 11.34
C LYS A 94 14.40 -2.95 12.57
N ASP A 95 14.99 -1.77 12.37
CA ASP A 95 15.22 -0.78 13.43
C ASP A 95 14.15 0.31 13.36
N THR A 96 13.10 0.11 14.14
CA THR A 96 11.95 1.02 14.19
C THR A 96 12.27 2.32 14.92
N GLU A 97 13.12 2.27 15.97
CA GLU A 97 13.48 3.46 16.75
C GLU A 97 14.35 4.41 15.92
N GLU A 98 15.29 3.84 15.19
CA GLU A 98 16.17 4.61 14.33
C GLU A 98 15.39 5.29 13.19
N ALA A 99 14.47 4.57 12.55
CA ALA A 99 13.62 5.13 11.51
C ALA A 99 12.79 6.31 12.03
N VAL A 100 12.19 6.17 13.21
CA VAL A 100 11.41 7.25 13.86
C VAL A 100 12.28 8.46 14.16
N LYS A 101 13.50 8.26 14.66
CA LYS A 101 14.45 9.34 14.92
C LYS A 101 14.83 10.09 13.62
N LEU A 102 15.10 9.37 12.54
CA LEU A 102 15.42 9.97 11.24
C LEU A 102 14.27 10.77 10.64
N ILE A 103 13.06 10.25 10.73
CA ILE A 103 11.84 10.93 10.27
C ILE A 103 11.60 12.21 11.07
N GLY A 104 11.77 12.16 12.39
CA GLY A 104 11.49 13.29 13.30
C GLY A 104 12.49 14.44 13.25
N LYS A 105 13.69 14.23 12.69
CA LYS A 105 14.70 15.28 12.57
C LYS A 105 14.26 16.37 11.57
N THR A 106 14.41 17.64 11.96
CA THR A 106 14.13 18.77 11.04
C THR A 106 15.15 18.83 9.91
N ALA A 107 16.39 18.42 10.18
CA ALA A 107 17.55 18.46 9.29
C ALA A 107 17.85 19.89 8.77
N LEU A 108 17.68 20.86 9.64
CA LEU A 108 17.99 22.26 9.34
C LEU A 108 19.49 22.47 9.41
N LEU A 109 20.14 22.46 8.25
CA LEU A 109 21.56 22.81 8.12
C LEU A 109 21.70 24.31 8.06
N GLU A 110 22.51 24.91 8.96
CA GLU A 110 22.85 26.30 8.94
C GLU A 110 24.38 26.52 9.09
N PHE A 111 24.88 27.53 8.39
CA PHE A 111 26.24 28.00 8.53
C PHE A 111 26.22 29.27 9.39
N GLN A 112 26.90 29.27 10.52
CA GLN A 112 26.87 30.35 11.49
C GLN A 112 28.30 30.79 11.83
N LEU A 113 28.53 32.08 11.93
CA LEU A 113 29.84 32.60 12.37
C LEU A 113 29.93 32.54 13.89
N VAL A 114 31.08 32.11 14.38
CA VAL A 114 31.36 32.10 15.82
C VAL A 114 31.94 33.44 16.22
N GLY A 115 31.21 34.17 17.06
CA GLY A 115 31.65 35.43 17.64
C GLY A 115 32.76 35.25 18.71
N LYS A 116 33.44 36.31 19.06
CA LYS A 116 34.48 36.29 20.12
C LYS A 116 33.92 35.89 21.50
N ASP A 117 32.63 36.10 21.70
CA ASP A 117 31.88 35.72 22.90
C ASP A 117 31.29 34.28 22.82
N GLY A 118 31.63 33.51 21.78
CA GLY A 118 31.09 32.16 21.52
C GLY A 118 29.67 32.16 20.96
N LYS A 119 29.05 33.34 20.75
CA LYS A 119 27.71 33.37 20.15
C LYS A 119 27.73 33.06 18.66
N LEU A 120 26.73 32.31 18.26
CA LEU A 120 26.53 31.92 16.86
C LEU A 120 25.66 32.96 16.15
N THR A 121 26.15 33.45 15.01
CA THR A 121 25.44 34.45 14.18
C THR A 121 25.11 33.83 12.83
N LYS A 122 23.83 33.86 12.43
CA LYS A 122 23.36 33.31 11.14
C LYS A 122 23.97 34.08 9.97
N THR A 123 24.40 33.34 8.95
CA THR A 123 25.05 33.90 7.75
C THR A 123 24.11 33.99 6.55
N GLY A 124 22.90 33.42 6.64
CA GLY A 124 21.96 33.31 5.52
C GLY A 124 22.31 32.19 4.54
N LEU A 125 23.35 31.40 4.79
CA LEU A 125 23.67 30.17 4.09
C LEU A 125 23.09 28.99 4.86
N SER A 126 22.32 28.12 4.17
CA SER A 126 21.61 27.05 4.82
C SER A 126 21.51 25.81 3.92
N GLY A 127 20.86 24.77 4.40
CA GLY A 127 20.59 23.55 3.64
C GLY A 127 19.82 23.76 2.32
N THR A 128 19.13 24.89 2.16
CA THR A 128 18.45 25.24 0.89
C THR A 128 19.44 25.59 -0.23
N ASP A 129 20.66 25.95 0.13
CA ASP A 129 21.75 26.22 -0.82
C ASP A 129 22.53 24.95 -1.19
N LEU A 130 22.22 23.79 -0.57
CA LEU A 130 22.89 22.51 -0.80
C LEU A 130 22.33 21.81 -2.05
N VAL A 131 23.23 21.29 -2.89
CA VAL A 131 22.87 20.47 -4.06
C VAL A 131 23.10 18.99 -3.79
N LYS A 132 24.22 18.67 -3.13
CA LYS A 132 24.64 17.30 -2.89
C LYS A 132 25.42 17.16 -1.59
N ALA A 133 25.18 16.06 -0.90
CA ALA A 133 25.99 15.59 0.22
C ALA A 133 26.32 14.10 0.01
N GLU A 134 27.57 13.71 0.23
CA GLU A 134 28.00 12.32 0.08
C GLU A 134 29.06 11.96 1.13
N VAL A 135 29.13 10.66 1.46
CA VAL A 135 30.15 10.16 2.36
C VAL A 135 31.51 10.20 1.65
N SER A 136 32.47 10.81 2.28
CA SER A 136 33.86 10.89 1.87
C SER A 136 34.76 10.35 2.98
N ARG A 137 36.04 10.19 2.70
CA ARG A 137 37.04 9.78 3.70
C ARG A 137 38.14 10.82 3.80
N SER A 138 38.42 11.20 5.03
CA SER A 138 39.54 12.08 5.32
C SER A 138 40.89 11.43 4.98
N GLN A 139 41.97 12.19 4.99
CA GLN A 139 43.31 11.69 4.74
C GLN A 139 43.75 10.55 5.69
N ILE A 140 43.18 10.49 6.89
CA ILE A 140 43.40 9.43 7.89
C ILE A 140 42.36 8.30 7.80
N GLY A 141 41.51 8.29 6.77
CA GLY A 141 40.53 7.24 6.53
C GLY A 141 39.22 7.37 7.32
N ALA A 142 39.05 8.40 8.16
CA ALA A 142 37.83 8.62 8.93
C ALA A 142 36.67 9.07 8.02
N PRO A 143 35.43 8.63 8.27
CA PRO A 143 34.25 9.08 7.51
C PRO A 143 33.99 10.57 7.74
N GLU A 144 33.71 11.29 6.65
CA GLU A 144 33.30 12.69 6.66
C GLU A 144 32.21 12.90 5.61
N ILE A 145 31.47 14.01 5.68
CA ILE A 145 30.42 14.32 4.72
C ILE A 145 30.89 15.45 3.80
N ALA A 146 31.20 15.12 2.55
CA ALA A 146 31.45 16.12 1.53
C ALA A 146 30.14 16.74 1.05
N PHE A 147 30.13 18.06 0.90
CA PHE A 147 28.97 18.78 0.41
C PHE A 147 29.32 19.67 -0.78
N GLU A 148 28.32 19.89 -1.63
CA GLU A 148 28.38 20.81 -2.76
C GLU A 148 27.19 21.75 -2.73
N LEU A 149 27.45 23.05 -2.83
CA LEU A 149 26.46 24.11 -2.82
C LEU A 149 26.03 24.47 -4.25
N SER A 150 24.83 25.01 -4.38
CA SER A 150 24.33 25.59 -5.62
C SER A 150 25.21 26.75 -6.09
N THR A 151 25.06 27.17 -7.34
CA THR A 151 25.80 28.33 -7.87
C THR A 151 25.60 29.59 -7.01
N GLU A 152 24.39 29.82 -6.51
CA GLU A 152 24.09 30.94 -5.62
C GLU A 152 24.66 30.72 -4.21
N GLY A 153 24.54 29.49 -3.70
CA GLY A 153 25.15 29.09 -2.42
C GLY A 153 26.67 29.24 -2.44
N ALA A 154 27.34 28.84 -3.53
CA ALA A 154 28.76 28.99 -3.73
C ALA A 154 29.20 30.46 -3.71
N LYS A 155 28.45 31.36 -4.33
CA LYS A 155 28.70 32.81 -4.26
C LYS A 155 28.58 33.36 -2.84
N LYS A 156 27.52 32.97 -2.11
CA LYS A 156 27.34 33.32 -0.70
C LYS A 156 28.48 32.80 0.16
N PHE A 157 28.90 31.55 -0.07
CA PHE A 157 29.97 30.89 0.69
C PHE A 157 31.35 31.52 0.41
N ALA A 158 31.64 31.86 -0.85
CA ALA A 158 32.83 32.58 -1.23
C ALA A 158 32.92 33.96 -0.53
N LYS A 159 31.81 34.72 -0.55
CA LYS A 159 31.73 35.99 0.14
C LYS A 159 31.93 35.83 1.65
N LEU A 160 31.21 34.87 2.25
CA LEU A 160 31.32 34.59 3.70
C LEU A 160 32.75 34.26 4.11
N THR A 161 33.41 33.36 3.35
CA THR A 161 34.77 32.92 3.67
C THR A 161 35.80 34.03 3.43
N ARG A 162 35.67 34.83 2.38
CA ARG A 162 36.53 35.96 2.08
C ARG A 162 36.51 37.03 3.19
N GLU A 163 35.31 37.39 3.66
CA GLU A 163 35.12 38.46 4.66
C GLU A 163 35.45 38.03 6.09
N ASN A 164 35.62 36.72 6.33
CA ASN A 164 35.79 36.19 7.67
C ASN A 164 37.02 35.26 7.81
N ILE A 165 38.09 35.50 7.05
CA ILE A 165 39.35 34.74 7.19
C ILE A 165 39.88 34.88 8.64
N GLY A 166 40.31 33.78 9.22
CA GLY A 166 40.78 33.67 10.60
C GLY A 166 39.67 33.49 11.65
N LYS A 167 38.39 33.59 11.27
CA LYS A 167 37.26 33.28 12.15
C LYS A 167 36.78 31.84 11.97
N GLN A 168 36.03 31.35 12.96
CA GLN A 168 35.40 30.02 12.87
C GLN A 168 34.01 30.13 12.25
N VAL A 169 33.69 29.18 11.37
CA VAL A 169 32.33 28.96 10.87
C VAL A 169 31.80 27.67 11.44
N ALA A 170 30.78 27.75 12.29
CA ALA A 170 30.07 26.55 12.79
C ALA A 170 29.07 26.10 11.77
N ILE A 171 29.14 24.82 11.44
CA ILE A 171 28.11 24.11 10.66
C ILE A 171 27.21 23.40 11.67
N THR A 172 25.97 23.85 11.75
CA THR A 172 25.00 23.33 12.71
C THR A 172 23.89 22.54 12.00
N LEU A 173 23.42 21.46 12.62
CA LEU A 173 22.26 20.69 12.20
C LEU A 173 21.26 20.66 13.35
N ASP A 174 20.04 21.15 13.09
CA ASP A 174 19.00 21.30 14.12
C ASP A 174 19.47 22.09 15.38
N GLY A 175 20.39 23.04 15.20
CA GLY A 175 20.99 23.85 16.26
C GLY A 175 22.20 23.22 16.96
N GLU A 176 22.49 21.94 16.70
CA GLU A 176 23.68 21.27 17.23
C GLU A 176 24.89 21.48 16.33
N VAL A 177 26.03 21.93 16.91
CA VAL A 177 27.27 22.14 16.17
C VAL A 177 27.87 20.78 15.77
N GLN A 178 27.95 20.54 14.47
CA GLN A 178 28.57 19.31 13.90
C GLN A 178 30.08 19.51 13.75
N THR A 179 30.50 20.69 13.28
CA THR A 179 31.91 21.07 13.12
C THR A 179 32.03 22.58 13.15
N SER A 180 33.22 23.08 13.53
CA SER A 180 33.49 24.52 13.61
C SER A 180 34.91 24.82 13.12
N PRO A 181 35.21 24.64 11.80
CA PRO A 181 36.51 24.88 11.23
C PRO A 181 36.84 26.39 11.21
N THR A 182 38.13 26.70 11.28
CA THR A 182 38.65 28.05 11.03
C THR A 182 38.79 28.29 9.54
N ILE A 183 38.27 29.39 9.04
CA ILE A 183 38.38 29.80 7.63
C ILE A 183 39.84 30.22 7.36
N GLN A 184 40.54 29.46 6.52
CA GLN A 184 41.93 29.76 6.18
C GLN A 184 42.04 30.63 4.93
N THR A 185 41.19 30.36 3.94
CA THR A 185 41.18 31.05 2.65
C THR A 185 39.76 31.20 2.13
N GLU A 186 39.57 32.04 1.10
CA GLU A 186 38.32 32.07 0.34
C GLU A 186 38.05 30.72 -0.32
N ILE A 187 36.79 30.22 -0.21
CA ILE A 187 36.32 28.99 -0.83
C ILE A 187 35.34 29.34 -1.96
N ALA A 188 35.88 29.60 -3.14
CA ALA A 188 35.06 30.04 -4.30
C ALA A 188 34.26 28.86 -4.95
N GLY A 189 34.68 27.60 -4.76
CA GLY A 189 34.10 26.42 -5.42
C GLY A 189 32.81 25.89 -4.80
N GLY A 190 32.36 26.43 -3.66
CA GLY A 190 31.13 25.98 -3.00
C GLY A 190 31.19 24.54 -2.48
N LYS A 191 32.37 23.95 -2.36
CA LYS A 191 32.58 22.60 -1.84
C LYS A 191 33.27 22.64 -0.49
N GLY A 192 32.85 21.74 0.39
CA GLY A 192 33.44 21.60 1.72
C GLY A 192 33.17 20.24 2.33
N VAL A 193 33.69 20.03 3.53
CA VAL A 193 33.49 18.79 4.27
C VAL A 193 32.98 19.11 5.68
N ILE A 194 32.05 18.29 6.16
CA ILE A 194 31.61 18.28 7.54
C ILE A 194 32.37 17.15 8.22
N THR A 195 33.30 17.53 9.09
CA THR A 195 34.11 16.58 9.85
C THR A 195 33.50 16.33 11.22
N GLY A 196 33.63 15.11 11.73
CA GLY A 196 33.14 14.71 13.05
C GLY A 196 33.56 13.28 13.39
N SER A 197 33.21 12.83 14.58
CA SER A 197 33.42 11.43 14.97
C SER A 197 32.27 10.57 14.50
N TYR A 198 32.17 10.35 13.17
CA TYR A 198 31.10 9.55 12.55
C TYR A 198 31.55 8.12 12.33
N THR A 199 30.64 7.18 12.52
CA THR A 199 30.69 5.85 11.91
C THR A 199 30.27 5.94 10.44
N ASP A 200 30.58 4.94 9.63
CA ASP A 200 30.15 4.88 8.21
C ASP A 200 28.62 4.99 8.08
N ASP A 201 27.88 4.38 9.00
CA ASP A 201 26.41 4.40 8.98
C ASP A 201 25.85 5.79 9.38
N GLU A 202 26.45 6.44 10.37
CA GLU A 202 26.05 7.80 10.76
C GLU A 202 26.34 8.81 9.64
N ALA A 203 27.50 8.71 8.98
CA ALA A 203 27.81 9.55 7.84
C ALA A 203 26.84 9.36 6.68
N LYS A 204 26.45 8.10 6.37
CA LYS A 204 25.43 7.81 5.35
C LYS A 204 24.07 8.40 5.70
N LYS A 205 23.62 8.24 6.94
CA LYS A 205 22.36 8.81 7.43
C LYS A 205 22.35 10.32 7.35
N MET A 206 23.46 10.96 7.75
CA MET A 206 23.64 12.40 7.67
C MET A 206 23.58 12.88 6.21
N ALA A 207 24.30 12.23 5.30
CA ALA A 207 24.25 12.55 3.88
C ALA A 207 22.84 12.41 3.30
N THR A 208 22.12 11.35 3.69
CA THR A 208 20.72 11.15 3.31
C THR A 208 19.80 12.27 3.80
N LEU A 209 19.92 12.66 5.06
CA LEU A 209 19.14 13.77 5.65
C LEU A 209 19.42 15.10 4.94
N LEU A 210 20.69 15.40 4.67
CA LEU A 210 21.09 16.62 3.99
C LEU A 210 20.58 16.67 2.53
N ASN A 211 20.66 15.56 1.80
CA ASN A 211 20.16 15.46 0.44
C ASN A 211 18.62 15.55 0.36
N ALA A 212 17.93 15.03 1.37
CA ALA A 212 16.47 15.14 1.44
C ALA A 212 16.01 16.59 1.71
N GLY A 213 16.85 17.36 2.37
CA GLY A 213 16.60 18.76 2.74
C GLY A 213 15.89 18.93 4.07
N ALA A 214 15.86 20.20 4.53
CA ALA A 214 15.15 20.58 5.74
C ALA A 214 13.63 20.55 5.54
N LEU A 215 12.91 20.23 6.61
CA LEU A 215 11.45 20.29 6.60
C LEU A 215 11.01 21.77 6.44
N PRO A 216 10.09 22.05 5.49
CA PRO A 216 9.59 23.42 5.25
C PRO A 216 8.75 23.94 6.43
N ILE A 217 8.18 23.01 7.19
CA ILE A 217 7.38 23.25 8.38
C ILE A 217 7.79 22.21 9.43
N LYS A 218 7.85 22.61 10.70
CA LYS A 218 8.06 21.64 11.79
C LYS A 218 6.95 20.59 11.78
N ALA A 219 7.32 19.34 11.97
CA ALA A 219 6.40 18.25 12.08
C ALA A 219 6.70 17.46 13.36
N ASP A 220 5.75 17.44 14.27
CA ASP A 220 5.86 16.70 15.53
C ASP A 220 5.21 15.34 15.40
N ILE A 221 5.85 14.32 15.97
CA ILE A 221 5.31 12.97 16.01
C ILE A 221 4.15 12.94 16.99
N LEU A 222 2.93 12.66 16.48
CA LEU A 222 1.74 12.47 17.31
C LEU A 222 1.60 11.04 17.79
N GLU A 223 1.93 10.09 16.93
CA GLU A 223 1.71 8.67 17.19
C GLU A 223 2.79 7.84 16.49
N THR A 224 3.26 6.83 17.22
CA THR A 224 4.14 5.79 16.67
C THR A 224 3.60 4.43 17.07
N ARG A 225 3.41 3.55 16.09
CA ARG A 225 3.07 2.14 16.33
C ARG A 225 4.11 1.27 15.65
N ALA A 226 4.73 0.39 16.40
CA ALA A 226 5.61 -0.65 15.87
C ALA A 226 4.87 -1.99 15.84
N VAL A 227 4.95 -2.67 14.71
CA VAL A 227 4.42 -4.03 14.54
C VAL A 227 5.59 -4.98 14.35
N GLY A 228 5.73 -5.95 15.23
CA GLY A 228 6.80 -6.95 15.12
C GLY A 228 6.60 -7.86 13.92
N ALA A 229 7.67 -8.19 13.20
CA ALA A 229 7.64 -9.07 12.03
C ALA A 229 7.12 -10.48 12.34
N THR A 230 7.35 -10.98 13.55
CA THR A 230 6.84 -12.27 14.04
C THR A 230 5.31 -12.29 14.13
N LEU A 231 4.71 -11.21 14.67
CA LEU A 231 3.26 -11.05 14.74
C LEU A 231 2.61 -11.04 13.36
N GLY A 232 3.24 -10.39 12.38
CA GLY A 232 2.76 -10.37 11.01
C GLY A 232 2.76 -11.75 10.36
N SER A 233 3.84 -12.51 10.49
CA SER A 233 3.96 -13.87 9.93
C SER A 233 2.98 -14.86 10.56
N GLU A 234 2.76 -14.79 11.87
CA GLU A 234 1.75 -15.60 12.58
C GLU A 234 0.34 -15.24 12.12
N SER A 235 0.05 -13.96 11.98
CA SER A 235 -1.25 -13.47 11.48
C SER A 235 -1.54 -13.95 10.06
N ILE A 236 -0.56 -13.95 9.18
CA ILE A 236 -0.66 -14.52 7.83
C ILE A 236 -0.99 -16.02 7.91
N ALA A 237 -0.23 -16.79 8.69
CA ALA A 237 -0.43 -18.24 8.82
C ALA A 237 -1.83 -18.57 9.35
N GLN A 238 -2.30 -17.85 10.37
CA GLN A 238 -3.64 -18.02 10.95
C GLN A 238 -4.74 -17.61 9.94
N SER A 239 -4.55 -16.50 9.22
CA SER A 239 -5.50 -16.04 8.21
C SER A 239 -5.64 -17.04 7.05
N PHE A 240 -4.55 -17.64 6.57
CA PHE A 240 -4.61 -18.70 5.57
C PHE A 240 -5.30 -19.96 6.08
N LYS A 241 -5.09 -20.35 7.34
CA LYS A 241 -5.84 -21.46 7.96
C LYS A 241 -7.33 -21.15 8.02
N ALA A 242 -7.71 -19.95 8.45
CA ALA A 242 -9.10 -19.50 8.52
C ALA A 242 -9.74 -19.49 7.13
N ALA A 243 -9.08 -18.93 6.11
CA ALA A 243 -9.56 -18.90 4.73
C ALA A 243 -9.77 -20.31 4.15
N LYS A 244 -8.83 -21.24 4.40
CA LYS A 244 -8.97 -22.65 4.00
C LYS A 244 -10.17 -23.33 4.66
N LEU A 245 -10.31 -23.14 5.97
CA LEU A 245 -11.43 -23.70 6.71
C LEU A 245 -12.77 -23.15 6.22
N ALA A 246 -12.85 -21.83 6.06
CA ALA A 246 -14.06 -21.18 5.51
C ALA A 246 -14.40 -21.73 4.11
N MET A 247 -13.44 -21.85 3.21
CA MET A 247 -13.65 -22.41 1.88
C MET A 247 -14.19 -23.86 1.93
N ILE A 248 -13.60 -24.71 2.78
CA ILE A 248 -14.04 -26.09 2.92
C ILE A 248 -15.48 -26.14 3.46
N MET A 249 -15.78 -25.37 4.52
CA MET A 249 -17.13 -25.34 5.11
C MET A 249 -18.16 -24.83 4.08
N ILE A 250 -17.86 -23.80 3.33
CA ILE A 250 -18.74 -23.26 2.28
C ILE A 250 -18.99 -24.31 1.18
N VAL A 251 -17.94 -24.95 0.68
CA VAL A 251 -18.07 -25.98 -0.36
C VAL A 251 -18.90 -27.17 0.13
N VAL A 252 -18.64 -27.66 1.35
CA VAL A 252 -19.44 -28.74 1.95
C VAL A 252 -20.90 -28.32 2.08
N PHE A 253 -21.19 -27.14 2.60
CA PHE A 253 -22.54 -26.58 2.71
C PHE A 253 -23.24 -26.57 1.35
N MET A 254 -22.57 -26.05 0.32
CA MET A 254 -23.13 -25.95 -1.03
C MET A 254 -23.38 -27.33 -1.65
N VAL A 255 -22.48 -28.29 -1.47
CA VAL A 255 -22.64 -29.63 -2.01
C VAL A 255 -23.79 -30.37 -1.34
N VAL A 256 -23.92 -30.24 -0.01
CA VAL A 256 -25.00 -30.89 0.76
C VAL A 256 -26.38 -30.37 0.32
N LEU A 257 -26.52 -29.02 0.17
CA LEU A 257 -27.82 -28.41 -0.14
C LEU A 257 -28.17 -28.42 -1.63
N TYR A 258 -27.16 -28.21 -2.49
CA TYR A 258 -27.38 -28.00 -3.92
C TYR A 258 -26.83 -29.13 -4.83
N ARG A 259 -26.14 -30.11 -4.25
CA ARG A 259 -25.62 -31.28 -4.98
C ARG A 259 -24.73 -30.87 -6.15
N LEU A 260 -25.10 -31.20 -7.41
CA LEU A 260 -24.33 -30.90 -8.62
C LEU A 260 -24.09 -29.36 -8.80
N PRO A 261 -25.08 -28.47 -8.73
CA PRO A 261 -24.85 -27.01 -8.70
C PRO A 261 -23.90 -26.61 -7.60
N GLY A 262 -23.94 -27.25 -6.42
CA GLY A 262 -23.04 -26.96 -5.29
C GLY A 262 -21.58 -27.30 -5.63
N ILE A 263 -21.30 -28.37 -6.30
CA ILE A 263 -19.93 -28.68 -6.79
C ILE A 263 -19.45 -27.61 -7.77
N ILE A 264 -20.33 -27.19 -8.71
CA ILE A 264 -20.01 -26.14 -9.68
C ILE A 264 -19.74 -24.80 -8.97
N ALA A 265 -20.52 -24.46 -7.94
CA ALA A 265 -20.27 -23.28 -7.12
C ALA A 265 -18.91 -23.36 -6.39
N GLY A 266 -18.50 -24.53 -5.92
CA GLY A 266 -17.18 -24.75 -5.34
C GLY A 266 -16.03 -24.48 -6.32
N VAL A 267 -16.19 -24.93 -7.58
CA VAL A 267 -15.23 -24.62 -8.65
C VAL A 267 -15.22 -23.10 -8.94
N ALA A 268 -16.40 -22.49 -9.05
CA ALA A 268 -16.52 -21.05 -9.27
C ALA A 268 -15.93 -20.23 -8.12
N LEU A 269 -16.05 -20.69 -6.86
CA LEU A 269 -15.42 -20.08 -5.70
C LEU A 269 -13.89 -20.17 -5.75
N SER A 270 -13.33 -21.28 -6.23
CA SER A 270 -11.89 -21.41 -6.45
C SER A 270 -11.39 -20.42 -7.52
N ILE A 271 -12.14 -20.27 -8.60
CA ILE A 271 -11.86 -19.28 -9.66
C ILE A 271 -11.98 -17.85 -9.09
N PHE A 272 -12.98 -17.59 -8.26
CA PHE A 272 -13.15 -16.31 -7.58
C PHE A 272 -11.89 -15.89 -6.81
N VAL A 273 -11.33 -16.78 -5.99
CA VAL A 273 -10.11 -16.49 -5.23
C VAL A 273 -8.94 -16.12 -6.16
N VAL A 274 -8.76 -16.87 -7.24
CA VAL A 274 -7.71 -16.60 -8.24
C VAL A 274 -7.94 -15.25 -8.92
N VAL A 275 -9.17 -14.92 -9.28
CA VAL A 275 -9.51 -13.64 -9.93
C VAL A 275 -9.28 -12.49 -8.98
N VAL A 276 -9.67 -12.60 -7.70
CA VAL A 276 -9.45 -11.53 -6.70
C VAL A 276 -7.95 -11.31 -6.48
N LEU A 277 -7.19 -12.37 -6.19
CA LEU A 277 -5.75 -12.26 -5.96
C LEU A 277 -5.01 -11.74 -7.21
N GLY A 278 -5.37 -12.23 -8.38
CA GLY A 278 -4.78 -11.75 -9.63
C GLY A 278 -5.08 -10.27 -9.90
N THR A 279 -6.30 -9.83 -9.61
CA THR A 279 -6.69 -8.42 -9.78
C THR A 279 -5.98 -7.51 -8.78
N LEU A 280 -5.87 -7.93 -7.50
CA LEU A 280 -5.11 -7.20 -6.48
C LEU A 280 -3.65 -7.02 -6.89
N ASN A 281 -3.00 -8.09 -7.36
CA ASN A 281 -1.61 -8.04 -7.81
C ASN A 281 -1.43 -7.21 -9.08
N TYR A 282 -2.35 -7.31 -10.04
CA TYR A 282 -2.32 -6.50 -11.28
C TYR A 282 -2.35 -5.00 -10.99
N PHE A 283 -3.17 -4.56 -10.04
CA PHE A 283 -3.23 -3.15 -9.62
C PHE A 283 -2.16 -2.76 -8.62
N GLY A 284 -1.25 -3.65 -8.22
CA GLY A 284 -0.24 -3.39 -7.20
C GLY A 284 -0.83 -3.03 -5.83
N THR A 285 -2.02 -3.57 -5.53
CA THR A 285 -2.72 -3.27 -4.28
C THR A 285 -2.06 -3.98 -3.12
N VAL A 286 -1.85 -3.25 -2.03
CA VAL A 286 -1.26 -3.81 -0.81
C VAL A 286 -2.31 -4.60 -0.02
N LEU A 287 -2.02 -5.88 0.19
CA LEU A 287 -2.84 -6.75 1.02
C LEU A 287 -2.56 -6.48 2.49
N THR A 288 -3.60 -6.11 3.23
CA THR A 288 -3.57 -5.85 4.68
C THR A 288 -4.31 -6.95 5.43
N MET A 289 -4.15 -7.03 6.76
CA MET A 289 -4.91 -7.99 7.58
C MET A 289 -6.43 -7.79 7.45
N PRO A 290 -6.99 -6.57 7.54
CA PRO A 290 -8.38 -6.34 7.20
C PRO A 290 -8.73 -6.69 5.74
N GLY A 291 -7.78 -6.52 4.80
CA GLY A 291 -7.96 -6.94 3.41
C GLY A 291 -8.13 -8.45 3.25
N ILE A 292 -7.39 -9.27 4.01
CA ILE A 292 -7.62 -10.73 4.06
C ILE A 292 -9.01 -11.05 4.65
N ALA A 293 -9.43 -10.33 5.69
CA ALA A 293 -10.78 -10.48 6.24
C ALA A 293 -11.85 -10.12 5.20
N ALA A 294 -11.65 -9.05 4.42
CA ALA A 294 -12.53 -8.69 3.30
C ALA A 294 -12.60 -9.77 2.23
N LEU A 295 -11.47 -10.41 1.91
CA LEU A 295 -11.43 -11.53 0.96
C LEU A 295 -12.26 -12.71 1.46
N ILE A 296 -12.11 -13.10 2.73
CA ILE A 296 -12.89 -14.18 3.34
C ILE A 296 -14.39 -13.82 3.37
N LEU A 297 -14.73 -12.60 3.74
CA LEU A 297 -16.11 -12.09 3.71
C LEU A 297 -16.69 -12.15 2.30
N SER A 298 -15.92 -11.72 1.30
CA SER A 298 -16.35 -11.72 -0.10
C SER A 298 -16.57 -13.14 -0.65
N MET A 299 -15.90 -14.18 -0.11
CA MET A 299 -16.20 -15.56 -0.44
C MET A 299 -17.63 -15.93 -0.04
N GLY A 300 -18.10 -15.48 1.11
CA GLY A 300 -19.50 -15.62 1.54
C GLY A 300 -20.46 -14.94 0.56
N VAL A 301 -20.20 -13.66 0.24
CA VAL A 301 -21.02 -12.88 -0.73
C VAL A 301 -21.06 -13.55 -2.10
N ALA A 302 -19.94 -14.15 -2.56
CA ALA A 302 -19.89 -14.86 -3.83
C ALA A 302 -20.80 -16.11 -3.84
N VAL A 303 -20.90 -16.79 -2.70
CA VAL A 303 -21.75 -17.95 -2.56
C VAL A 303 -23.22 -17.58 -2.40
N ASP A 304 -23.55 -16.50 -1.70
CA ASP A 304 -24.93 -15.99 -1.56
C ASP A 304 -25.57 -15.72 -2.92
N ALA A 305 -24.83 -15.14 -3.86
CA ALA A 305 -25.28 -14.97 -5.23
C ALA A 305 -25.65 -16.31 -5.91
N ASN A 306 -24.81 -17.35 -5.72
CA ASN A 306 -25.09 -18.69 -6.24
C ASN A 306 -26.32 -19.33 -5.57
N VAL A 307 -26.48 -19.14 -4.26
CA VAL A 307 -27.68 -19.62 -3.51
C VAL A 307 -28.95 -19.03 -4.10
N ILE A 308 -29.01 -17.70 -4.29
CA ILE A 308 -30.16 -17.03 -4.90
C ILE A 308 -30.44 -17.60 -6.30
N ILE A 309 -29.42 -17.75 -7.13
CA ILE A 309 -29.55 -18.30 -8.48
C ILE A 309 -30.11 -19.72 -8.42
N PHE A 310 -29.54 -20.61 -7.58
CA PHE A 310 -29.93 -22.00 -7.52
C PHE A 310 -31.34 -22.20 -6.99
N GLU A 311 -31.78 -21.39 -6.00
CA GLU A 311 -33.17 -21.46 -5.57
C GLU A 311 -34.14 -21.01 -6.68
N ARG A 312 -33.79 -19.97 -7.46
CA ARG A 312 -34.60 -19.57 -8.62
C ARG A 312 -34.59 -20.65 -9.70
N VAL A 313 -33.50 -21.34 -9.94
CA VAL A 313 -33.45 -22.49 -10.87
C VAL A 313 -34.34 -23.63 -10.36
N LYS A 314 -34.30 -23.98 -9.08
CA LYS A 314 -35.17 -24.99 -8.46
C LYS A 314 -36.65 -24.62 -8.57
N GLU A 315 -36.99 -23.36 -8.36
CA GLU A 315 -38.35 -22.85 -8.54
C GLU A 315 -38.85 -23.05 -9.97
N GLU A 316 -38.05 -22.70 -10.97
CA GLU A 316 -38.37 -22.88 -12.38
C GLU A 316 -38.48 -24.35 -12.77
N LEU A 317 -37.68 -25.24 -12.20
CA LEU A 317 -37.79 -26.70 -12.39
C LEU A 317 -39.06 -27.27 -11.78
N ARG A 318 -39.44 -26.82 -10.57
CA ARG A 318 -40.72 -27.19 -9.92
C ARG A 318 -41.93 -26.75 -10.73
N ASN A 319 -41.82 -25.63 -11.45
CA ASN A 319 -42.85 -25.13 -12.37
C ASN A 319 -42.85 -25.88 -13.74
N GLY A 320 -42.13 -27.02 -13.87
CA GLY A 320 -42.15 -27.88 -15.05
C GLY A 320 -41.30 -27.40 -16.23
N LYS A 321 -40.44 -26.38 -16.08
CA LYS A 321 -39.55 -25.97 -17.18
C LYS A 321 -38.46 -26.99 -17.45
N ALA A 322 -38.12 -27.18 -18.72
CA ALA A 322 -36.97 -27.97 -19.10
C ALA A 322 -35.67 -27.37 -18.53
N LEU A 323 -34.72 -28.21 -18.09
CA LEU A 323 -33.53 -27.86 -17.33
C LEU A 323 -32.74 -26.69 -17.91
N VAL A 324 -32.47 -26.69 -19.24
CA VAL A 324 -31.76 -25.54 -19.87
C VAL A 324 -32.52 -24.24 -19.77
N LYS A 325 -33.85 -24.28 -19.98
CA LYS A 325 -34.70 -23.07 -19.85
C LYS A 325 -34.86 -22.64 -18.40
N ALA A 326 -34.91 -23.58 -17.45
CA ALA A 326 -34.94 -23.29 -16.02
C ALA A 326 -33.67 -22.56 -15.54
N ILE A 327 -32.50 -23.03 -16.02
CA ILE A 327 -31.23 -22.35 -15.76
C ILE A 327 -31.28 -20.92 -16.31
N GLU A 328 -31.64 -20.70 -17.57
CA GLU A 328 -31.68 -19.36 -18.17
C GLU A 328 -32.64 -18.42 -17.47
N SER A 329 -33.81 -18.91 -17.14
CA SER A 329 -34.86 -18.16 -16.44
C SER A 329 -34.44 -17.84 -15.00
N GLY A 330 -33.83 -18.79 -14.27
CA GLY A 330 -33.37 -18.62 -12.90
C GLY A 330 -32.27 -17.55 -12.79
N PHE A 331 -31.28 -17.58 -13.69
CA PHE A 331 -30.24 -16.53 -13.76
C PHE A 331 -30.82 -15.16 -14.08
N GLY A 332 -31.78 -15.09 -15.02
CA GLY A 332 -32.44 -13.82 -15.36
C GLY A 332 -33.21 -13.22 -14.19
N LYS A 333 -33.97 -14.04 -13.46
CA LYS A 333 -34.77 -13.60 -12.31
C LYS A 333 -33.91 -13.24 -11.09
N ALA A 334 -32.77 -13.91 -10.90
CA ALA A 334 -31.85 -13.63 -9.80
C ALA A 334 -31.03 -12.35 -10.00
N PHE A 335 -30.82 -11.92 -11.24
CA PHE A 335 -29.89 -10.85 -11.59
C PHE A 335 -30.15 -9.54 -10.86
N SER A 336 -31.40 -9.06 -10.84
CA SER A 336 -31.74 -7.79 -10.17
C SER A 336 -31.39 -7.82 -8.68
N ALA A 337 -31.81 -8.88 -7.97
CA ALA A 337 -31.54 -8.99 -6.53
C ALA A 337 -30.02 -9.05 -6.22
N ILE A 338 -29.25 -9.77 -7.04
CA ILE A 338 -27.80 -9.85 -6.89
C ILE A 338 -27.16 -8.51 -7.19
N PHE A 339 -27.58 -7.84 -8.25
CA PHE A 339 -27.05 -6.53 -8.63
C PHE A 339 -27.29 -5.49 -7.55
N ASP A 340 -28.53 -5.37 -7.07
CA ASP A 340 -28.93 -4.37 -6.07
C ASP A 340 -28.17 -4.56 -4.74
N GLY A 341 -28.05 -5.79 -4.25
CA GLY A 341 -27.31 -6.11 -3.04
C GLY A 341 -25.80 -5.81 -3.17
N ASN A 342 -25.21 -6.11 -4.33
CA ASN A 342 -23.79 -5.84 -4.57
C ASN A 342 -23.48 -4.36 -4.76
N VAL A 343 -24.38 -3.59 -5.40
CA VAL A 343 -24.25 -2.12 -5.52
C VAL A 343 -24.21 -1.47 -4.13
N THR A 344 -25.05 -1.90 -3.19
CA THR A 344 -25.02 -1.42 -1.80
C THR A 344 -23.66 -1.66 -1.15
N SER A 345 -23.09 -2.86 -1.32
CA SER A 345 -21.76 -3.19 -0.80
C SER A 345 -20.65 -2.34 -1.42
N ILE A 346 -20.72 -2.06 -2.72
CA ILE A 346 -19.77 -1.19 -3.42
C ILE A 346 -19.87 0.25 -2.90
N ILE A 347 -21.07 0.78 -2.68
CA ILE A 347 -21.25 2.14 -2.14
C ILE A 347 -20.62 2.26 -0.76
N ILE A 348 -20.87 1.32 0.15
CA ILE A 348 -20.26 1.31 1.48
C ILE A 348 -18.73 1.24 1.38
N SER A 349 -18.22 0.37 0.52
CA SER A 349 -16.78 0.22 0.32
C SER A 349 -16.14 1.47 -0.28
N ALA A 350 -16.82 2.18 -1.20
CA ALA A 350 -16.34 3.43 -1.76
C ALA A 350 -16.25 4.55 -0.71
N VAL A 351 -17.23 4.62 0.21
CA VAL A 351 -17.18 5.54 1.35
C VAL A 351 -15.99 5.21 2.27
N LEU A 352 -15.80 3.92 2.58
CA LEU A 352 -14.65 3.47 3.38
C LEU A 352 -13.30 3.76 2.69
N PHE A 353 -13.23 3.65 1.37
CA PHE A 353 -12.03 4.00 0.60
C PHE A 353 -11.73 5.50 0.65
N GLN A 354 -12.76 6.35 0.54
CA GLN A 354 -12.60 7.80 0.54
C GLN A 354 -12.19 8.34 1.91
N PHE A 355 -12.81 7.86 2.98
CA PHE A 355 -12.62 8.39 4.32
C PHE A 355 -11.69 7.54 5.21
N GLY A 356 -11.40 6.30 4.81
CA GLY A 356 -10.51 5.41 5.54
C GLY A 356 -9.04 5.76 5.36
N THR A 357 -8.22 5.30 6.30
CA THR A 357 -6.76 5.44 6.27
C THR A 357 -6.08 4.07 6.36
N GLY A 358 -4.84 3.98 5.88
CA GLY A 358 -3.99 2.79 6.02
C GLY A 358 -4.71 1.47 5.67
N SER A 359 -4.81 0.58 6.63
CA SER A 359 -5.39 -0.77 6.47
C SER A 359 -6.89 -0.77 6.13
N ILE A 360 -7.66 0.29 6.49
CA ILE A 360 -9.08 0.40 6.13
C ILE A 360 -9.25 0.59 4.63
N LYS A 361 -8.36 1.36 3.98
CA LYS A 361 -8.35 1.47 2.50
C LYS A 361 -8.07 0.11 1.84
N GLY A 362 -7.14 -0.66 2.39
CA GLY A 362 -6.85 -2.01 1.91
C GLY A 362 -8.07 -2.94 2.01
N PHE A 363 -8.81 -2.88 3.12
CA PHE A 363 -10.09 -3.57 3.28
C PHE A 363 -11.09 -3.16 2.20
N ALA A 364 -11.30 -1.86 2.02
CA ALA A 364 -12.29 -1.32 1.09
C ALA A 364 -12.00 -1.71 -0.36
N VAL A 365 -10.74 -1.60 -0.80
CA VAL A 365 -10.32 -2.01 -2.16
C VAL A 365 -10.51 -3.50 -2.36
N THR A 366 -10.09 -4.33 -1.41
CA THR A 366 -10.27 -5.78 -1.49
C THR A 366 -11.74 -6.16 -1.55
N LEU A 367 -12.61 -5.47 -0.79
CA LEU A 367 -14.05 -5.73 -0.81
C LEU A 367 -14.68 -5.31 -2.14
N ILE A 368 -14.32 -4.15 -2.72
CA ILE A 368 -14.80 -3.74 -4.05
C ILE A 368 -14.43 -4.78 -5.11
N ILE A 369 -13.16 -5.17 -5.15
CA ILE A 369 -12.66 -6.17 -6.10
C ILE A 369 -13.36 -7.52 -5.86
N GLY A 370 -13.54 -7.92 -4.60
CA GLY A 370 -14.23 -9.14 -4.21
C GLY A 370 -15.69 -9.14 -4.67
N VAL A 371 -16.43 -8.05 -4.46
CA VAL A 371 -17.83 -7.94 -4.91
C VAL A 371 -17.94 -7.99 -6.44
N LEU A 372 -17.09 -7.27 -7.17
CA LEU A 372 -17.07 -7.31 -8.63
C LEU A 372 -16.71 -8.71 -9.17
N ALA A 373 -15.70 -9.35 -8.58
CA ALA A 373 -15.32 -10.72 -8.91
C ALA A 373 -16.42 -11.74 -8.59
N SER A 374 -17.16 -11.54 -7.47
CA SER A 374 -18.28 -12.40 -7.10
C SER A 374 -19.40 -12.33 -8.13
N MET A 375 -19.75 -11.14 -8.59
CA MET A 375 -20.74 -10.97 -9.68
C MET A 375 -20.29 -11.64 -10.96
N PHE A 376 -19.03 -11.47 -11.35
CA PHE A 376 -18.48 -12.13 -12.53
C PHE A 376 -18.53 -13.65 -12.40
N THR A 377 -18.09 -14.21 -11.29
CA THR A 377 -18.03 -15.67 -11.10
C THR A 377 -19.42 -16.27 -10.94
N ALA A 378 -20.33 -15.66 -10.18
CA ALA A 378 -21.67 -16.18 -10.02
C ALA A 378 -22.51 -16.09 -11.32
N ILE A 379 -22.51 -14.91 -11.98
CA ILE A 379 -23.39 -14.66 -13.13
C ILE A 379 -22.80 -15.27 -14.42
N THR A 380 -21.48 -15.21 -14.60
CA THR A 380 -20.85 -15.64 -15.87
C THR A 380 -20.25 -17.02 -15.76
N VAL A 381 -19.34 -17.26 -14.79
CA VAL A 381 -18.61 -18.53 -14.69
C VAL A 381 -19.54 -19.67 -14.29
N THR A 382 -20.34 -19.51 -13.23
CA THR A 382 -21.28 -20.56 -12.77
C THR A 382 -22.31 -20.86 -13.83
N ARG A 383 -22.85 -19.85 -14.51
CA ARG A 383 -23.78 -20.05 -15.63
C ARG A 383 -23.18 -20.86 -16.77
N LEU A 384 -21.95 -20.52 -17.15
CA LEU A 384 -21.20 -21.18 -18.20
C LEU A 384 -20.94 -22.66 -17.85
N LEU A 385 -20.43 -22.91 -16.64
CA LEU A 385 -20.14 -24.27 -16.16
C LEU A 385 -21.41 -25.12 -16.09
N LEU A 386 -22.52 -24.59 -15.57
CA LEU A 386 -23.81 -25.27 -15.56
C LEU A 386 -24.28 -25.61 -16.98
N LYS A 387 -24.20 -24.67 -17.92
CA LYS A 387 -24.56 -24.92 -19.33
C LYS A 387 -23.68 -25.97 -19.96
N ILE A 388 -22.38 -25.97 -19.72
CA ILE A 388 -21.44 -26.98 -20.21
C ILE A 388 -21.86 -28.38 -19.69
N VAL A 389 -22.12 -28.49 -18.39
CA VAL A 389 -22.52 -29.76 -17.77
C VAL A 389 -23.84 -30.28 -18.34
N VAL A 390 -24.84 -29.43 -18.46
CA VAL A 390 -26.16 -29.84 -18.95
C VAL A 390 -26.15 -30.11 -20.45
N VAL A 391 -25.48 -29.30 -21.28
CA VAL A 391 -25.53 -29.42 -22.74
C VAL A 391 -24.51 -30.40 -23.28
N ASN A 392 -23.27 -30.40 -22.79
CA ASN A 392 -22.19 -31.22 -23.32
C ASN A 392 -22.18 -32.64 -22.69
N PHE A 393 -22.38 -32.71 -21.36
CA PHE A 393 -22.44 -33.99 -20.64
C PHE A 393 -23.84 -34.58 -20.60
N LYS A 394 -24.84 -33.91 -21.24
CA LYS A 394 -26.23 -34.38 -21.36
C LYS A 394 -26.87 -34.79 -20.03
N VAL A 395 -26.56 -34.06 -18.97
CA VAL A 395 -27.16 -34.27 -17.66
C VAL A 395 -28.62 -33.79 -17.69
N THR A 396 -29.55 -34.69 -17.61
CA THR A 396 -31.02 -34.44 -17.66
C THR A 396 -31.71 -34.69 -16.34
N ASN A 397 -31.03 -35.38 -15.39
CA ASN A 397 -31.63 -35.77 -14.12
C ASN A 397 -31.79 -34.59 -13.19
N ILE A 398 -33.04 -34.13 -12.98
CA ILE A 398 -33.39 -33.02 -12.10
C ILE A 398 -33.12 -33.29 -10.62
N LYS A 399 -33.02 -34.58 -10.21
CA LYS A 399 -32.69 -34.97 -8.83
C LYS A 399 -31.29 -34.48 -8.41
N LEU A 400 -30.39 -34.35 -9.39
CA LEU A 400 -29.05 -33.80 -9.17
C LEU A 400 -29.08 -32.30 -8.85
N PHE A 401 -30.18 -31.62 -9.14
CA PHE A 401 -30.42 -30.21 -8.79
C PHE A 401 -31.25 -30.06 -7.50
N GLY A 402 -31.46 -31.14 -6.76
CA GLY A 402 -32.19 -31.11 -5.48
C GLY A 402 -33.69 -30.94 -5.61
N VAL A 403 -34.27 -31.21 -6.80
CA VAL A 403 -35.71 -31.21 -7.06
C VAL A 403 -36.21 -32.66 -7.13
N LYS A 404 -37.26 -32.96 -6.36
CA LYS A 404 -37.98 -34.21 -6.49
C LYS A 404 -38.79 -34.19 -7.81
N GLU A 405 -38.93 -35.33 -8.45
CA GLU A 405 -39.80 -35.44 -9.65
C GLU A 405 -41.16 -34.86 -9.34
N VAL A 406 -41.61 -33.91 -10.14
CA VAL A 406 -42.99 -33.48 -10.15
C VAL A 406 -43.77 -34.60 -10.87
N LYS A 407 -44.67 -35.25 -10.16
CA LYS A 407 -45.60 -36.24 -10.75
C LYS A 407 -46.49 -35.58 -11.77
#